data_33c2ded5071016eb49881234131639f0
#
_entry.id   33c2ded5071016eb49881234131639f0
#
_cell.length_a   1.000
_cell.length_b   1.000
_cell.length_c   1.000
_cell.angle_alpha   90.00
_cell.angle_beta   90.00
_cell.angle_gamma   90.00
#
_symmetry.space_group_name_H-M   'P 1'
#
loop_
_entity.id
_entity.type
_entity.pdbx_description
1 polymer ?
#
loop_
_entity_poly.entity_id
_entity_poly.type
_entity_poly.pdbx_seq_one_letter_code
_entity_poly.pdbx_strand_id
1 'polypeptide(L)' 'MIKLTKIKSKERILVNHNQIQHIEFIPETKVVMMNRDYYLVEETGEQIIQLIAEYTAKIVDIHREIALVDKR' A
#
# COMPACT_ATOMS: atom_id res chain seq x y z
N MET A 1 -0.15 -3.16 -5.34
CA MET A 1 1.03 -3.00 -4.48
C MET A 1 1.37 -1.54 -4.29
N ILE A 2 1.91 -1.19 -3.14
CA ILE A 2 2.32 0.18 -2.84
C ILE A 2 3.82 0.22 -2.58
N LYS A 3 4.44 1.37 -2.85
CA LYS A 3 5.88 1.57 -2.61
C LYS A 3 6.09 2.21 -1.25
N LEU A 4 6.91 1.58 -0.43
CA LEU A 4 7.28 2.11 0.88
C LEU A 4 8.80 2.17 0.97
N THR A 5 9.31 2.99 1.89
CA THR A 5 10.74 3.20 2.08
C THR A 5 11.14 2.74 3.47
N LYS A 6 12.05 1.78 3.56
CA LYS A 6 12.57 1.31 4.85
C LYS A 6 13.35 2.42 5.53
N ILE A 7 13.17 2.56 6.85
CA ILE A 7 13.78 3.65 7.61
C ILE A 7 15.31 3.58 7.61
N LYS A 8 15.87 2.42 7.95
CA LYS A 8 17.31 2.31 8.16
C LYS A 8 18.09 2.23 6.87
N SER A 9 17.67 1.35 5.97
CA SER A 9 18.41 1.10 4.73
C SER A 9 18.09 2.09 3.63
N LYS A 10 17.00 2.85 3.77
CA LYS A 10 16.48 3.73 2.73
C LYS A 10 16.07 2.98 1.47
N GLU A 11 16.01 1.67 1.55
CA GLU A 11 15.60 0.82 0.44
C GLU A 11 14.11 0.97 0.18
N ARG A 12 13.73 1.11 -1.08
CA ARG A 12 12.33 1.17 -1.48
C ARG A 12 11.84 -0.24 -1.77
N ILE A 13 10.68 -0.57 -1.24
CA ILE A 13 10.09 -1.91 -1.39
C ILE A 13 8.67 -1.79 -1.91
N LEU A 14 8.24 -2.83 -2.62
CA LEU A 14 6.84 -2.97 -3.03
C LEU A 14 6.15 -3.88 -2.03
N VAL A 15 5.06 -3.40 -1.45
CA VAL A 15 4.31 -4.15 -0.44
C VAL A 15 2.91 -4.42 -0.98
N ASN A 16 2.49 -5.67 -0.87
CA ASN A 16 1.12 -6.03 -1.20
C ASN A 16 0.22 -5.58 -0.05
N HIS A 17 -0.47 -4.46 -0.24
CA HIS A 17 -1.29 -3.85 0.80
C HIS A 17 -2.44 -4.77 1.25
N ASN A 18 -2.86 -5.71 0.42
CA ASN A 18 -3.90 -6.67 0.80
C ASN A 18 -3.41 -7.68 1.84
N GLN A 19 -2.10 -7.78 2.03
CA GLN A 19 -1.49 -8.66 3.02
C GLN A 19 -1.06 -7.92 4.30
N ILE A 20 -1.42 -6.66 4.43
CA ILE A 20 -1.17 -5.90 5.66
C ILE A 20 -2.23 -6.27 6.68
N GLN A 21 -1.79 -6.71 7.85
CA GLN A 21 -2.69 -7.00 8.96
C GLN A 21 -3.08 -5.71 9.69
N HIS A 22 -2.08 -4.91 10.06
CA HIS A 22 -2.31 -3.64 10.74
C HIS A 22 -1.06 -2.79 10.67
N ILE A 23 -1.20 -1.52 11.05
CA ILE A 23 -0.10 -0.56 11.09
C ILE A 23 -0.02 0.01 12.50
N GLU A 24 1.19 -0.01 13.07
CA GLU A 24 1.47 0.59 14.37
C GLU A 24 2.27 1.88 14.16
N PHE A 25 2.07 2.86 15.04
CA PHE A 25 2.62 4.21 14.82
C PHE A 25 3.63 4.68 15.87
N ILE A 26 4.02 3.86 16.82
CA ILE A 26 4.84 4.31 17.93
C ILE A 26 6.15 3.56 18.00
N PRO A 27 7.29 4.27 17.96
CA PRO A 27 7.47 5.68 17.57
C PRO A 27 7.49 5.86 16.06
N GLU A 28 7.74 4.80 15.33
CA GLU A 28 7.87 4.77 13.88
C GLU A 28 6.70 4.03 13.26
N THR A 29 6.47 4.25 11.98
CA THR A 29 5.44 3.52 11.26
C THR A 29 5.89 2.08 11.04
N LYS A 30 5.18 1.15 11.66
CA LYS A 30 5.48 -0.29 11.56
C LYS A 30 4.34 -0.96 10.82
N VAL A 31 4.66 -1.50 9.64
CA VAL A 31 3.69 -2.21 8.81
C VAL A 31 3.82 -3.70 9.11
N VAL A 32 2.77 -4.28 9.72
CA VAL A 32 2.77 -5.69 10.10
C VAL A 32 1.97 -6.47 9.06
N MET A 33 2.60 -7.46 8.48
CA MET A 33 2.00 -8.30 7.44
C MET A 33 1.22 -9.46 8.03
N MET A 34 0.37 -10.08 7.23
CA MET A 34 -0.45 -11.23 7.66
C MET A 34 0.39 -12.41 8.14
N ASN A 35 1.60 -12.59 7.60
CA ASN A 35 2.51 -13.65 8.02
C ASN A 35 3.33 -13.29 9.24
N ARG A 36 3.03 -12.14 9.88
CA ARG A 36 3.69 -11.59 11.05
C ARG A 36 5.05 -10.96 10.79
N ASP A 37 5.51 -10.92 9.55
CA ASP A 37 6.66 -10.10 9.19
C ASP A 37 6.28 -8.62 9.33
N TYR A 38 7.28 -7.76 9.53
CA TYR A 38 7.03 -6.35 9.63
C TYR A 38 8.12 -5.52 8.94
N TYR A 39 7.76 -4.30 8.60
CA TYR A 39 8.69 -3.32 8.04
C TYR A 39 8.54 -2.01 8.79
N LEU A 40 9.68 -1.39 9.14
CA LEU A 40 9.69 -0.03 9.66
C LEU A 40 9.93 0.89 8.47
N VAL A 41 9.00 1.81 8.23
CA VAL A 41 8.99 2.64 7.02
C VAL A 41 8.95 4.12 7.35
N GLU A 42 9.41 4.95 6.41
CA GLU A 42 9.43 6.39 6.56
C GLU A 42 8.05 7.02 6.35
N GLU A 43 7.21 6.40 5.54
CA GLU A 43 5.88 6.92 5.24
C GLU A 43 5.03 6.92 6.50
N THR A 44 4.21 7.95 6.66
CA THR A 44 3.23 8.01 7.74
C THR A 44 2.06 7.09 7.42
N GLY A 45 1.26 6.77 8.46
CA GLY A 45 0.06 5.99 8.24
C GLY A 45 -0.89 6.65 7.25
N GLU A 46 -1.01 7.98 7.31
CA GLU A 46 -1.84 8.74 6.38
C GLU A 46 -1.33 8.63 4.95
N GLN A 47 -0.01 8.71 4.76
CA GLN A 47 0.60 8.53 3.44
C GLN A 47 0.35 7.13 2.89
N ILE A 48 0.42 6.11 3.74
CA ILE A 48 0.14 4.73 3.33
C ILE A 48 -1.32 4.58 2.90
N ILE A 49 -2.24 5.14 3.66
CA ILE A 49 -3.66 5.12 3.32
C ILE A 49 -3.90 5.80 1.98
N GLN A 50 -3.24 6.93 1.76
CA GLN A 50 -3.34 7.66 0.50
C GLN A 50 -2.81 6.83 -0.68
N LEU A 51 -1.68 6.15 -0.50
CA LEU A 51 -1.12 5.28 -1.53
C LEU A 51 -2.07 4.14 -1.90
N ILE A 52 -2.69 3.54 -0.88
CA ILE A 52 -3.66 2.46 -1.10
C ILE A 52 -4.89 2.99 -1.85
N ALA A 53 -5.38 4.15 -1.46
CA ALA A 53 -6.53 4.77 -2.11
C ALA A 53 -6.25 5.08 -3.58
N GLU A 54 -5.08 5.63 -3.89
CA GLU A 54 -4.68 5.93 -5.25
C GLU A 54 -4.57 4.66 -6.11
N TYR A 55 -3.99 3.61 -5.54
CA TYR A 55 -3.86 2.32 -6.23
C TYR A 55 -5.25 1.74 -6.55
N THR A 56 -6.14 1.76 -5.57
CA THR A 56 -7.49 1.24 -5.73
C THR A 56 -8.27 2.03 -6.78
N ALA A 57 -8.14 3.35 -6.77
CA ALA A 57 -8.80 4.21 -7.74
C ALA A 57 -8.37 3.87 -9.18
N LYS A 58 -7.07 3.65 -9.40
CA LYS A 58 -6.55 3.28 -10.71
C LYS A 58 -7.13 1.96 -11.20
N ILE A 59 -7.23 0.98 -10.32
CA ILE A 59 -7.79 -0.33 -10.68
C ILE A 59 -9.27 -0.20 -11.04
N VAL A 60 -10.03 0.56 -10.27
CA VAL A 60 -11.45 0.78 -10.53
C VAL A 60 -11.65 1.48 -11.88
N ASP A 61 -10.83 2.49 -12.18
CA ASP A 61 -10.92 3.20 -13.45
C ASP A 61 -10.64 2.28 -14.64
N ILE A 62 -9.61 1.44 -14.54
CA ILE A 62 -9.27 0.48 -15.58
C ILE A 62 -10.42 -0.51 -15.80
N HIS A 63 -10.98 -1.03 -14.72
CA HIS A 63 -12.12 -1.95 -14.80
C HIS A 63 -13.34 -1.29 -15.41
N ARG A 64 -13.58 -0.02 -15.09
CA ARG A 64 -14.68 0.75 -15.63
C ARG A 64 -14.54 0.93 -17.14
N GLU A 65 -13.35 1.25 -17.61
CA GLU A 65 -13.06 1.39 -19.04
C GLU A 65 -13.30 0.09 -19.79
N ILE A 66 -12.84 -1.03 -19.24
CA ILE A 66 -13.05 -2.35 -19.82
C ILE A 66 -14.53 -2.66 -19.90
N ALA A 67 -15.28 -2.39 -18.84
CA ALA A 67 -16.73 -2.63 -18.82
C ALA A 67 -17.46 -1.80 -19.85
N LEU A 68 -17.05 -0.56 -20.07
CA LEU A 68 -17.64 0.30 -21.10
C LEU A 68 -17.38 -0.24 -22.51
N VAL A 69 -16.18 -0.75 -22.75
CA VAL A 69 -15.80 -1.34 -24.04
C VAL A 69 -16.63 -2.61 -24.29
N ASP A 70 -16.79 -3.45 -23.27
CA ASP A 70 -17.51 -4.70 -23.39
C ASP A 70 -19.00 -4.51 -23.69
N LYS A 71 -19.56 -3.39 -23.30
CA LYS A 71 -20.98 -3.09 -23.52
C LYS A 71 -21.28 -2.57 -24.92
N ARG A 72 -20.27 -2.33 -25.71
CA ARG A 72 -20.41 -1.85 -27.06
C ARG A 72 -20.41 -2.99 -28.07
#